data_acf82202fe48539533987473daa81c92
#
_entry.id   acf82202fe48539533987473daa81c92
#
_cell.length_a   1.000
_cell.length_b   1.000
_cell.length_c   1.000
_cell.angle_alpha   90.00
_cell.angle_beta   90.00
_cell.angle_gamma   90.00
#
_symmetry.space_group_name_H-M   'P 1'
#
loop_
_entity.id
_entity.type
_entity.pdbx_description
1 polymer ?
#
loop_
_entity_poly.entity_id
_entity_poly.type
_entity_poly.pdbx_seq_one_letter_code
_entity_poly.pdbx_strand_id
1 'polypeptide(L)'
;VALLPQRARLLPGLLVGEVIAMGRYPWTGPLSGGDREERERVRAAAAQFEVDHLLDRDCAQLSEGQRQLVQLARLAAQDAPILLLDEPNTALDFDNTALLFDRITQMVEGEKCALMVLHDPALALDRCHRLLLLDGGRLVDDIIVAERREEELQAALRRLYPSIRVRREAEGRFYCLPD
;
A
#
# COMPACT_ATOMS: atom_id res chain seq x y z
N VAL A 1 9.46 -11.37 -0.87
CA VAL A 1 8.05 -10.95 -0.79
C VAL A 1 7.81 -10.30 0.55
N ALA A 2 7.18 -9.12 0.58
CA ALA A 2 6.73 -8.46 1.80
C ALA A 2 5.19 -8.44 1.85
N LEU A 3 4.62 -8.63 3.02
CA LEU A 3 3.17 -8.68 3.24
C LEU A 3 2.74 -7.62 4.26
N LEU A 4 1.74 -6.83 3.89
CA LEU A 4 0.94 -6.00 4.78
C LEU A 4 -0.46 -6.61 4.89
N PRO A 5 -0.83 -7.27 5.97
CA PRO A 5 -2.19 -7.78 6.17
C PRO A 5 -3.13 -6.63 6.58
N GLN A 6 -4.43 -6.78 6.31
CA GLN A 6 -5.48 -5.80 6.64
C GLN A 6 -5.43 -5.33 8.12
N ARG A 7 -5.09 -6.23 9.03
CA ARG A 7 -4.97 -5.92 10.46
C ARG A 7 -3.62 -6.40 10.99
N ALA A 8 -2.64 -5.52 10.94
CA ALA A 8 -1.35 -5.75 11.58
C ALA A 8 -1.43 -5.27 13.04
N ARG A 9 -1.50 -6.20 13.99
CA ARG A 9 -1.44 -5.86 15.42
C ARG A 9 0.00 -5.52 15.80
N LEU A 10 0.21 -4.31 16.28
CA LEU A 10 1.44 -3.93 16.96
C LEU A 10 1.34 -4.32 18.42
N LEU A 11 2.37 -5.00 18.92
CA LEU A 11 2.41 -5.41 20.33
C LEU A 11 2.71 -4.19 21.21
N PRO A 12 2.00 -4.01 22.34
CA PRO A 12 2.33 -2.98 23.32
C PRO A 12 3.76 -3.16 23.85
N GLY A 13 4.44 -2.05 24.14
CA GLY A 13 5.80 -2.06 24.67
C GLY A 13 6.89 -2.09 23.60
N LEU A 14 6.55 -2.14 22.31
CA LEU A 14 7.52 -1.97 21.22
C LEU A 14 7.58 -0.51 20.78
N LEU A 15 8.79 0.01 20.59
CA LEU A 15 9.01 1.32 19.98
C LEU A 15 8.80 1.27 18.46
N VAL A 16 8.37 2.37 17.88
CA VAL A 16 8.18 2.50 16.42
C VAL A 16 9.46 2.12 15.67
N GLY A 17 10.62 2.59 16.11
CA GLY A 17 11.91 2.26 15.50
C GLY A 17 12.21 0.75 15.50
N GLU A 18 11.85 0.05 16.58
CA GLU A 18 12.01 -1.41 16.69
C GLU A 18 11.11 -2.16 15.71
N VAL A 19 9.85 -1.71 15.58
CA VAL A 19 8.90 -2.30 14.62
C VAL A 19 9.40 -2.12 13.18
N ILE A 20 9.88 -0.94 12.81
CA ILE A 20 10.42 -0.70 11.48
C ILE A 20 11.69 -1.53 11.25
N ALA A 21 12.57 -1.64 12.27
CA ALA A 21 13.78 -2.46 12.22
C ALA A 21 13.49 -3.96 11.97
N MET A 22 12.34 -4.48 12.42
CA MET A 22 11.92 -5.85 12.09
C MET A 22 11.82 -6.10 10.58
N GLY A 23 11.54 -5.07 9.78
CA GLY A 23 11.58 -5.15 8.31
C GLY A 23 12.96 -5.54 7.77
N ARG A 24 14.02 -5.27 8.53
CA ARG A 24 15.41 -5.57 8.15
C ARG A 24 15.87 -7.00 8.48
N TYR A 25 15.10 -7.77 9.25
CA TYR A 25 15.49 -9.14 9.62
C TYR A 25 15.88 -10.08 8.46
N PRO A 26 15.26 -10.02 7.28
CA PRO A 26 15.71 -10.83 6.14
C PRO A 26 17.15 -10.55 5.70
N TRP A 27 17.68 -9.36 6.03
CA TRP A 27 18.99 -8.90 5.60
C TRP A 27 20.07 -9.02 6.69
N THR A 28 19.68 -8.91 7.97
CA THR A 28 20.62 -8.73 9.07
C THR A 28 20.71 -9.92 10.02
N GLY A 29 19.75 -10.81 10.03
CA GLY A 29 19.66 -11.88 11.04
C GLY A 29 19.39 -11.39 12.48
N PRO A 30 19.02 -12.29 13.39
CA PRO A 30 18.52 -11.91 14.73
C PRO A 30 19.60 -11.38 15.71
N LEU A 31 20.89 -11.52 15.35
CA LEU A 31 22.03 -11.14 16.22
C LEU A 31 22.87 -9.97 15.69
N SER A 32 22.52 -9.39 14.56
CA SER A 32 23.18 -8.18 14.07
C SER A 32 22.72 -7.00 14.91
N GLY A 33 23.43 -6.69 15.98
CA GLY A 33 23.19 -5.52 16.80
C GLY A 33 23.38 -4.26 15.97
N GLY A 34 22.28 -3.70 15.53
CA GLY A 34 22.05 -2.41 14.89
C GLY A 34 23.29 -1.67 14.37
N ASP A 35 23.85 -2.12 13.28
CA ASP A 35 24.88 -1.39 12.56
C ASP A 35 24.40 0.03 12.23
N ARG A 36 25.32 0.97 12.11
CA ARG A 36 25.00 2.37 11.76
C ARG A 36 24.18 2.44 10.46
N GLU A 37 24.56 1.64 9.48
CA GLU A 37 23.90 1.58 8.18
C GLU A 37 22.44 1.09 8.32
N GLU A 38 22.17 0.08 9.14
CA GLU A 38 20.81 -0.41 9.36
C GLU A 38 19.93 0.62 10.08
N ARG A 39 20.50 1.37 11.03
CA ARG A 39 19.77 2.48 11.67
C ARG A 39 19.45 3.61 10.70
N GLU A 40 20.34 3.90 9.75
CA GLU A 40 20.09 4.88 8.70
C GLU A 40 18.99 4.40 7.74
N ARG A 41 18.95 3.12 7.39
CA ARG A 41 17.87 2.51 6.58
C ARG A 41 16.52 2.57 7.29
N VAL A 42 16.48 2.27 8.58
CA VAL A 42 15.26 2.38 9.40
C VAL A 42 14.74 3.83 9.43
N ARG A 43 15.63 4.80 9.64
CA ARG A 43 15.26 6.23 9.62
C ARG A 43 14.77 6.68 8.26
N ALA A 44 15.42 6.25 7.18
CA ALA A 44 15.01 6.57 5.82
C ALA A 44 13.61 6.01 5.52
N ALA A 45 13.33 4.76 5.91
CA ALA A 45 12.02 4.16 5.76
C ALA A 45 10.95 4.89 6.61
N ALA A 46 11.29 5.31 7.84
CA ALA A 46 10.40 6.10 8.68
C ALA A 46 10.09 7.47 8.06
N ALA A 47 11.10 8.16 7.54
CA ALA A 47 10.94 9.47 6.90
C ALA A 47 10.12 9.38 5.61
N GLN A 48 10.24 8.28 4.87
CA GLN A 48 9.44 8.03 3.67
C GLN A 48 7.92 8.07 3.94
N PHE A 49 7.49 7.70 5.14
CA PHE A 49 6.09 7.70 5.58
C PHE A 49 5.80 8.75 6.67
N GLU A 50 6.69 9.73 6.82
CA GLU A 50 6.52 10.86 7.75
C GLU A 50 6.32 10.45 9.23
N VAL A 51 6.87 9.30 9.62
CA VAL A 51 6.80 8.76 11.00
C VAL A 51 8.14 8.76 11.74
N ASP A 52 9.16 9.38 11.19
CA ASP A 52 10.51 9.48 11.80
C ASP A 52 10.51 10.22 13.16
N HIS A 53 9.61 11.18 13.32
CA HIS A 53 9.39 11.89 14.59
C HIS A 53 8.75 11.03 15.70
N LEU A 54 8.31 9.82 15.37
CA LEU A 54 7.66 8.85 16.26
C LEU A 54 8.59 7.70 16.68
N LEU A 55 9.82 7.62 16.18
CA LEU A 55 10.71 6.45 16.33
C LEU A 55 10.88 5.97 17.77
N ASP A 56 10.91 6.89 18.73
CA ASP A 56 11.08 6.60 20.17
C ASP A 56 9.74 6.46 20.92
N ARG A 57 8.59 6.48 20.22
CA ARG A 57 7.27 6.29 20.84
C ARG A 57 6.90 4.82 20.92
N ASP A 58 6.17 4.48 22.00
CA ASP A 58 5.49 3.18 22.10
C ASP A 58 4.35 3.09 21.07
N CYS A 59 4.32 1.99 20.33
CA CYS A 59 3.29 1.73 19.32
C CYS A 59 1.86 1.70 19.90
N ALA A 60 1.70 1.42 21.20
CA ALA A 60 0.40 1.48 21.86
C ALA A 60 -0.19 2.88 21.92
N GLN A 61 0.65 3.93 21.88
CA GLN A 61 0.23 5.33 21.96
C GLN A 61 -0.15 5.95 20.60
N LEU A 62 0.02 5.20 19.53
CA LEU A 62 -0.24 5.68 18.18
C LEU A 62 -1.75 5.63 17.84
N SER A 63 -2.21 6.59 17.02
CA SER A 63 -3.49 6.46 16.33
C SER A 63 -3.47 5.29 15.35
N GLU A 64 -4.64 4.85 14.89
CA GLU A 64 -4.73 3.74 13.94
C GLU A 64 -4.05 4.08 12.60
N GLY A 65 -4.23 5.30 12.10
CA GLY A 65 -3.53 5.79 10.91
C GLY A 65 -2.02 5.82 11.08
N GLN A 66 -1.51 6.30 12.22
CA GLN A 66 -0.07 6.27 12.50
C GLN A 66 0.47 4.85 12.57
N ARG A 67 -0.26 3.90 13.16
CA ARG A 67 0.12 2.47 13.15
C ARG A 67 0.22 1.92 11.74
N GLN A 68 -0.72 2.29 10.88
CA GLN A 68 -0.72 1.88 9.47
C GLN A 68 0.51 2.42 8.74
N LEU A 69 0.84 3.71 8.91
CA LEU A 69 2.06 4.31 8.33
C LEU A 69 3.35 3.66 8.84
N VAL A 70 3.41 3.31 10.13
CA VAL A 70 4.54 2.56 10.71
C VAL A 70 4.69 1.17 10.08
N GLN A 71 3.58 0.46 9.83
CA GLN A 71 3.63 -0.84 9.16
C GLN A 71 4.09 -0.71 7.70
N LEU A 72 3.70 0.35 7.02
CA LEU A 72 4.18 0.65 5.67
C LEU A 72 5.67 1.00 5.66
N ALA A 73 6.14 1.77 6.63
CA ALA A 73 7.56 2.05 6.81
C ALA A 73 8.37 0.76 7.07
N ARG A 74 7.84 -0.16 7.89
CA ARG A 74 8.43 -1.50 8.09
C ARG A 74 8.52 -2.28 6.78
N LEU A 75 7.47 -2.24 5.98
CA LEU A 75 7.43 -2.90 4.68
C LEU A 75 8.45 -2.29 3.70
N ALA A 76 8.57 -0.97 3.68
CA ALA A 76 9.59 -0.27 2.89
C ALA A 76 11.01 -0.66 3.34
N ALA A 77 11.26 -0.72 4.65
CA ALA A 77 12.55 -1.16 5.20
C ALA A 77 12.92 -2.58 4.75
N GLN A 78 11.95 -3.45 4.49
CA GLN A 78 12.19 -4.81 3.99
C GLN A 78 12.74 -4.83 2.57
N ASP A 79 12.50 -3.81 1.75
CA ASP A 79 13.00 -3.66 0.38
C ASP A 79 12.77 -4.90 -0.49
N ALA A 80 11.58 -5.47 -0.42
CA ALA A 80 11.23 -6.70 -1.14
C ALA A 80 10.83 -6.41 -2.60
N PRO A 81 11.13 -7.32 -3.56
CA PRO A 81 10.76 -7.13 -4.96
C PRO A 81 9.25 -7.28 -5.22
N ILE A 82 8.52 -7.95 -4.33
CA ILE A 82 7.07 -8.15 -4.45
C ILE A 82 6.41 -7.71 -3.14
N LEU A 83 5.46 -6.78 -3.25
CA LEU A 83 4.64 -6.28 -2.15
C LEU A 83 3.23 -6.87 -2.26
N LEU A 84 2.74 -7.47 -1.20
CA LEU A 84 1.35 -7.92 -1.06
C LEU A 84 0.67 -7.02 -0.02
N LEU A 85 -0.36 -6.29 -0.42
CA LEU A 85 -1.00 -5.28 0.42
C LEU A 85 -2.50 -5.56 0.50
N ASP A 86 -2.98 -5.84 1.70
CA ASP A 86 -4.39 -6.12 1.94
C ASP A 86 -5.05 -4.88 2.55
N GLU A 87 -5.83 -4.15 1.75
CA GLU A 87 -6.51 -2.91 2.10
C GLU A 87 -5.59 -1.88 2.80
N PRO A 88 -4.49 -1.46 2.17
CA PRO A 88 -3.45 -0.66 2.83
C PRO A 88 -3.93 0.73 3.27
N ASN A 89 -5.05 1.22 2.73
CA ASN A 89 -5.60 2.56 2.98
C ASN A 89 -6.73 2.61 4.01
N THR A 90 -7.17 1.49 4.58
CA THR A 90 -8.42 1.40 5.38
C THR A 90 -8.44 2.34 6.61
N ALA A 91 -7.30 2.63 7.22
CA ALA A 91 -7.22 3.47 8.42
C ALA A 91 -6.68 4.90 8.15
N LEU A 92 -6.51 5.25 6.87
CA LEU A 92 -5.90 6.50 6.45
C LEU A 92 -6.96 7.52 6.01
N ASP A 93 -6.71 8.78 6.32
CA ASP A 93 -7.44 9.90 5.74
C ASP A 93 -7.03 10.14 4.28
N PHE A 94 -7.59 11.18 3.66
CA PHE A 94 -7.37 11.50 2.25
C PHE A 94 -5.90 11.78 1.94
N ASP A 95 -5.24 12.61 2.74
CA ASP A 95 -3.86 13.04 2.51
C ASP A 95 -2.88 11.88 2.71
N ASN A 96 -3.07 11.09 3.77
CA ASN A 96 -2.28 9.90 4.03
C ASN A 96 -2.53 8.79 2.99
N THR A 97 -3.73 8.69 2.43
CA THR A 97 -4.03 7.77 1.33
C THR A 97 -3.27 8.18 0.06
N ALA A 98 -3.25 9.47 -0.29
CA ALA A 98 -2.47 9.98 -1.41
C ALA A 98 -0.97 9.69 -1.22
N LEU A 99 -0.42 10.04 -0.05
CA LEU A 99 0.97 9.74 0.33
C LEU A 99 1.29 8.26 0.17
N LEU A 100 0.43 7.36 0.67
CA LEU A 100 0.59 5.92 0.56
C LEU A 100 0.82 5.49 -0.90
N PHE A 101 -0.09 5.87 -1.81
CA PHE A 101 0.00 5.42 -3.21
C PHE A 101 1.22 6.02 -3.93
N ASP A 102 1.58 7.26 -3.64
CA ASP A 102 2.78 7.88 -4.20
C ASP A 102 4.04 7.14 -3.73
N ARG A 103 4.09 6.72 -2.46
CA ARG A 103 5.21 5.93 -1.92
C ARG A 103 5.24 4.52 -2.48
N ILE A 104 4.08 3.84 -2.61
CA ILE A 104 4.04 2.52 -3.26
C ILE A 104 4.54 2.63 -4.71
N THR A 105 4.15 3.66 -5.46
CA THR A 105 4.62 3.88 -6.82
C THR A 105 6.15 4.00 -6.86
N GLN A 106 6.75 4.77 -5.96
CA GLN A 106 8.21 4.88 -5.84
C GLN A 106 8.87 3.54 -5.44
N MET A 107 8.24 2.78 -4.55
CA MET A 107 8.77 1.49 -4.09
C MET A 107 8.78 0.40 -5.17
N VAL A 108 7.91 0.50 -6.19
CA VAL A 108 7.80 -0.48 -7.28
C VAL A 108 8.50 -0.04 -8.57
N GLU A 109 9.34 0.98 -8.52
CA GLU A 109 10.18 1.36 -9.64
C GLU A 109 11.16 0.22 -10.01
N GLY A 110 11.45 0.09 -11.29
CA GLY A 110 12.33 -0.97 -11.83
C GLY A 110 11.62 -2.32 -11.93
N GLU A 111 12.26 -3.37 -11.40
CA GLU A 111 11.76 -4.77 -11.49
C GLU A 111 10.89 -5.19 -10.29
N LYS A 112 10.29 -4.25 -9.59
CA LYS A 112 9.43 -4.51 -8.43
C LYS A 112 7.95 -4.40 -8.80
N CYS A 113 7.09 -5.04 -8.02
CA CYS A 113 5.64 -4.93 -8.19
C CYS A 113 4.89 -4.93 -6.86
N ALA A 114 3.69 -4.35 -6.86
CA ALA A 114 2.74 -4.42 -5.76
C ALA A 114 1.43 -5.06 -6.25
N LEU A 115 0.94 -6.04 -5.50
CA LEU A 115 -0.41 -6.58 -5.62
C LEU A 115 -1.22 -6.12 -4.41
N MET A 116 -2.31 -5.40 -4.67
CA MET A 116 -3.14 -4.78 -3.64
C MET A 116 -4.58 -5.26 -3.72
N VAL A 117 -5.20 -5.51 -2.58
CA VAL A 117 -6.66 -5.64 -2.46
C VAL A 117 -7.22 -4.25 -2.18
N LEU A 118 -8.14 -3.79 -3.01
CA LEU A 118 -8.82 -2.50 -2.87
C LEU A 118 -10.32 -2.70 -3.03
N HIS A 119 -11.11 -1.99 -2.22
CA HIS A 119 -12.58 -1.99 -2.31
C HIS A 119 -13.14 -0.79 -3.07
N ASP A 120 -12.35 0.26 -3.24
CA ASP A 120 -12.73 1.45 -3.97
C ASP A 120 -12.31 1.33 -5.45
N PRO A 121 -13.27 1.16 -6.38
CA PRO A 121 -12.96 1.04 -7.80
C PRO A 121 -12.42 2.35 -8.40
N ALA A 122 -12.76 3.52 -7.85
CA ALA A 122 -12.24 4.79 -8.33
C ALA A 122 -10.75 4.90 -8.03
N LEU A 123 -10.37 4.56 -6.78
CA LEU A 123 -8.99 4.52 -6.36
C LEU A 123 -8.17 3.47 -7.14
N ALA A 124 -8.76 2.30 -7.41
CA ALA A 124 -8.11 1.26 -8.19
C ALA A 124 -7.85 1.70 -9.65
N LEU A 125 -8.80 2.37 -10.28
CA LEU A 125 -8.65 2.91 -11.65
C LEU A 125 -7.62 4.04 -11.73
N ASP A 126 -7.57 4.91 -10.70
CA ASP A 126 -6.63 6.04 -10.68
C ASP A 126 -5.18 5.59 -10.40
N ARG A 127 -5.00 4.58 -9.56
CA ARG A 127 -3.69 4.24 -8.98
C ARG A 127 -3.07 2.94 -9.49
N CYS A 128 -3.83 2.05 -10.11
CA CYS A 128 -3.34 0.75 -10.53
C CYS A 128 -3.21 0.64 -12.06
N HIS A 129 -2.13 0.03 -12.52
CA HIS A 129 -1.91 -0.24 -13.95
C HIS A 129 -2.77 -1.40 -14.47
N ARG A 130 -3.07 -2.37 -13.60
CA ARG A 130 -3.78 -3.61 -13.92
C ARG A 130 -4.76 -3.95 -12.82
N LEU A 131 -5.97 -4.34 -13.20
CA LEU A 131 -7.04 -4.74 -12.30
C LEU A 131 -7.35 -6.21 -12.51
N LEU A 132 -7.36 -6.97 -11.42
CA LEU A 132 -7.81 -8.34 -11.37
C LEU A 132 -9.17 -8.35 -10.68
N LEU A 133 -10.25 -8.56 -11.43
CA LEU A 133 -11.60 -8.57 -10.89
C LEU A 133 -11.94 -9.98 -10.38
N LEU A 134 -12.27 -10.07 -9.10
CA LEU A 134 -12.60 -11.32 -8.41
C LEU A 134 -14.07 -11.33 -8.01
N ASP A 135 -14.80 -12.38 -8.34
CA ASP A 135 -16.16 -12.62 -7.91
C ASP A 135 -16.37 -14.09 -7.54
N GLY A 136 -17.00 -14.35 -6.40
CA GLY A 136 -17.25 -15.70 -5.92
C GLY A 136 -15.98 -16.58 -5.83
N GLY A 137 -14.83 -15.99 -5.54
CA GLY A 137 -13.52 -16.68 -5.45
C GLY A 137 -12.90 -17.03 -6.82
N ARG A 138 -13.40 -16.46 -7.90
CA ARG A 138 -12.89 -16.67 -9.26
C ARG A 138 -12.43 -15.35 -9.89
N LEU A 139 -11.37 -15.44 -10.68
CA LEU A 139 -10.96 -14.32 -11.55
C LEU A 139 -11.97 -14.21 -12.70
N VAL A 140 -12.73 -13.11 -12.76
CA VAL A 140 -13.75 -12.87 -13.79
C VAL A 140 -13.29 -11.92 -14.88
N ASP A 141 -12.28 -11.10 -14.61
CA ASP A 141 -11.63 -10.27 -15.63
C ASP A 141 -10.19 -9.89 -15.22
N ASP A 142 -9.37 -9.57 -16.23
CA ASP A 142 -7.97 -9.16 -16.10
C ASP A 142 -7.74 -7.99 -17.07
N ILE A 143 -7.53 -6.80 -16.52
CA ILE A 143 -7.63 -5.54 -17.25
C ILE A 143 -6.34 -4.75 -17.10
N ILE A 144 -5.68 -4.43 -18.22
CA ILE A 144 -4.65 -3.40 -18.27
C ILE A 144 -5.36 -2.07 -18.52
N VAL A 145 -5.36 -1.19 -17.53
CA VAL A 145 -6.19 0.03 -17.50
C VAL A 145 -5.91 0.93 -18.72
N ALA A 146 -4.64 1.15 -19.06
CA ALA A 146 -4.22 2.01 -20.17
C ALA A 146 -4.64 1.49 -21.55
N GLU A 147 -4.92 0.21 -21.68
CA GLU A 147 -5.27 -0.45 -22.96
C GLU A 147 -6.78 -0.50 -23.23
N ARG A 148 -7.59 -0.06 -22.26
CA ARG A 148 -9.06 -0.15 -22.34
C ARG A 148 -9.72 1.18 -22.62
N ARG A 149 -10.87 1.12 -23.30
CA ARG A 149 -11.75 2.28 -23.48
C ARG A 149 -12.70 2.39 -22.29
N GLU A 150 -13.30 3.58 -22.14
CA GLU A 150 -14.24 3.90 -21.06
C GLU A 150 -15.38 2.88 -20.97
N GLU A 151 -15.99 2.53 -22.11
CA GLU A 151 -17.12 1.60 -22.18
C GLU A 151 -16.72 0.17 -21.76
N GLU A 152 -15.52 -0.25 -22.09
CA GLU A 152 -15.00 -1.58 -21.75
C GLU A 152 -14.72 -1.68 -20.24
N LEU A 153 -14.10 -0.65 -19.67
CA LEU A 153 -13.88 -0.56 -18.22
C LEU A 153 -15.20 -0.53 -17.45
N GLN A 154 -16.16 0.28 -17.92
CA GLN A 154 -17.48 0.34 -17.31
C GLN A 154 -18.20 -1.01 -17.37
N ALA A 155 -18.17 -1.69 -18.51
CA ALA A 155 -18.81 -3.00 -18.66
C ALA A 155 -18.19 -4.07 -17.74
N ALA A 156 -16.86 -4.05 -17.59
CA ALA A 156 -16.15 -4.95 -16.70
C ALA A 156 -16.47 -4.69 -15.23
N LEU A 157 -16.37 -3.42 -14.79
CA LEU A 157 -16.60 -3.04 -13.40
C LEU A 157 -18.07 -3.20 -12.99
N ARG A 158 -19.03 -3.04 -13.88
CA ARG A 158 -20.46 -3.26 -13.59
C ARG A 158 -20.82 -4.67 -13.17
N ARG A 159 -19.96 -5.65 -13.41
CA ARG A 159 -20.13 -7.03 -12.91
C ARG A 159 -20.07 -7.07 -11.38
N LEU A 160 -19.22 -6.22 -10.76
CA LEU A 160 -19.05 -6.14 -9.31
C LEU A 160 -19.80 -4.94 -8.69
N TYR A 161 -19.93 -3.86 -9.45
CA TYR A 161 -20.51 -2.58 -9.03
C TYR A 161 -21.60 -2.15 -10.01
N PRO A 162 -22.83 -2.67 -9.93
CA PRO A 162 -23.89 -2.44 -10.93
C PRO A 162 -24.20 -0.97 -11.22
N SER A 163 -24.06 -0.10 -10.21
CA SER A 163 -24.35 1.35 -10.30
C SER A 163 -23.13 2.19 -10.64
N ILE A 164 -22.03 1.61 -11.17
CA ILE A 164 -20.85 2.40 -11.46
C ILE A 164 -20.92 3.04 -12.84
N ARG A 165 -20.50 4.31 -12.92
CA ARG A 165 -20.18 5.00 -14.17
C ARG A 165 -18.70 5.30 -14.22
N VAL A 166 -18.04 4.84 -15.27
CA VAL A 166 -16.65 5.19 -15.56
C VAL A 166 -16.64 6.38 -16.50
N ARG A 167 -15.73 7.31 -16.31
CA ARG A 167 -15.49 8.46 -17.18
C ARG A 167 -13.98 8.65 -17.35
N ARG A 168 -13.59 9.20 -18.49
CA ARG A 168 -12.22 9.56 -18.78
C ARG A 168 -12.05 11.07 -18.79
N GLU A 169 -11.06 11.58 -18.07
CA GLU A 169 -10.68 12.98 -18.11
C GLU A 169 -9.89 13.33 -19.38
N ALA A 170 -9.79 14.64 -19.66
CA ALA A 170 -9.03 15.14 -20.80
C ALA A 170 -7.54 14.74 -20.76
N GLU A 171 -7.00 14.56 -19.56
CA GLU A 171 -5.62 14.11 -19.32
C GLU A 171 -5.43 12.58 -19.41
N GLY A 172 -6.51 11.85 -19.69
CA GLY A 172 -6.47 10.42 -19.93
C GLY A 172 -6.70 9.54 -18.69
N ARG A 173 -6.86 10.11 -17.50
CA ARG A 173 -7.18 9.38 -16.28
C ARG A 173 -8.63 8.93 -16.27
N PHE A 174 -8.90 7.81 -15.61
CA PHE A 174 -10.26 7.34 -15.39
C PHE A 174 -10.73 7.65 -13.97
N TYR A 175 -12.01 7.97 -13.84
CA TYR A 175 -12.66 8.14 -12.54
C TYR A 175 -14.04 7.49 -12.54
N CYS A 176 -14.56 7.23 -11.36
CA CYS A 176 -15.86 6.62 -11.17
C CYS A 176 -16.85 7.60 -10.55
N LEU A 177 -18.09 7.50 -11.00
CA LEU A 177 -19.25 8.18 -10.40
C LEU A 177 -20.30 7.12 -10.03
N PRO A 178 -21.08 7.32 -8.96
CA PRO A 178 -22.31 6.56 -8.77
C PRO A 178 -23.33 6.92 -9.87
N ASP A 179 -24.20 5.98 -10.22
CA ASP A 179 -25.34 6.21 -11.12
C ASP A 179 -26.35 7.16 -10.49
#